data_a80a005b245c421e26423be7b4fd0f3f
#
_entry.id   a80a005b245c421e26423be7b4fd0f3f
#
_cell.length_a   1.000
_cell.length_b   1.000
_cell.length_c   1.000
_cell.angle_alpha   90.00
_cell.angle_beta   90.00
_cell.angle_gamma   90.00
#
_symmetry.space_group_name_H-M   'P 1'
#
loop_
_entity.id
_entity.type
_entity.pdbx_description
1 polymer ?
#
loop_
_entity_poly.entity_id
_entity_poly.type
_entity_poly.pdbx_seq_one_letter_code
_entity_poly.pdbx_strand_id
1 'polypeptide(L)'
;MVQELCLEGLQKKQAEFEVNSAIDLFIYYAGWADKYQQVFSKVNPVAQPYFSFTVPEPTGVVSVLCSDNYPLKNAVSILCSVIVSGNTTILLYSESNPLTAMSLAEIVHTSDVPAGVVNILTGFRKELLTQFASHMDVNAIIYCGEKLEEFKEAQKLSALNLKRCIILNDEKLDRFYQEGPYTILRTAEMKTTWHPVGL
;
A
#
# COMPACT_ATOMS: atom_id res chain seq x y z
N MET A 1 -4.84 -13.48 16.11
CA MET A 1 -4.43 -12.07 16.04
C MET A 1 -4.44 -11.35 17.40
N VAL A 2 -5.55 -11.19 18.17
CA VAL A 2 -5.53 -10.50 19.50
C VAL A 2 -4.53 -11.15 20.46
N GLN A 3 -4.53 -12.47 20.58
CA GLN A 3 -3.59 -13.19 21.44
C GLN A 3 -2.13 -13.01 20.99
N GLU A 4 -1.87 -13.01 19.72
CA GLU A 4 -0.53 -12.80 19.14
C GLU A 4 0.00 -11.40 19.45
N LEU A 5 -0.81 -10.36 19.23
CA LEU A 5 -0.47 -8.99 19.63
C LEU A 5 -0.21 -8.86 21.14
N CYS A 6 -0.98 -9.59 21.97
CA CYS A 6 -0.73 -9.60 23.40
C CYS A 6 0.59 -10.33 23.75
N LEU A 7 0.96 -11.39 23.05
CA LEU A 7 2.24 -12.06 23.21
C LEU A 7 3.43 -11.16 22.82
N GLU A 8 3.23 -10.24 21.89
CA GLU A 8 4.19 -9.22 21.49
C GLU A 8 4.21 -8.00 22.42
N GLY A 9 3.43 -8.01 23.49
CA GLY A 9 3.48 -7.00 24.55
C GLY A 9 2.36 -5.95 24.51
N LEU A 10 1.43 -6.01 23.57
CA LEU A 10 0.30 -5.09 23.54
C LEU A 10 -0.70 -5.41 24.67
N GLN A 11 -1.27 -4.36 25.27
CA GLN A 11 -2.39 -4.54 26.19
C GLN A 11 -3.61 -5.05 25.41
N LYS A 12 -4.41 -5.92 26.05
CA LYS A 12 -5.57 -6.56 25.43
C LYS A 12 -6.52 -5.57 24.73
N LYS A 13 -6.81 -4.43 25.37
CA LYS A 13 -7.68 -3.39 24.78
C LYS A 13 -7.08 -2.77 23.51
N GLN A 14 -5.76 -2.57 23.47
CA GLN A 14 -5.06 -2.07 22.29
C GLN A 14 -5.07 -3.10 21.18
N ALA A 15 -4.80 -4.36 21.49
CA ALA A 15 -4.84 -5.47 20.54
C ALA A 15 -6.25 -5.66 19.94
N GLU A 16 -7.30 -5.60 20.75
CA GLU A 16 -8.70 -5.64 20.29
C GLU A 16 -9.02 -4.45 19.38
N PHE A 17 -8.60 -3.24 19.75
CA PHE A 17 -8.78 -2.04 18.94
C PHE A 17 -8.08 -2.17 17.57
N GLU A 18 -6.88 -2.69 17.57
CA GLU A 18 -6.08 -2.85 16.34
C GLU A 18 -6.70 -3.87 15.39
N VAL A 19 -7.12 -5.02 15.90
CA VAL A 19 -7.80 -6.06 15.11
C VAL A 19 -9.13 -5.54 14.55
N ASN A 20 -9.95 -4.88 15.37
CA ASN A 20 -11.21 -4.30 14.91
C ASN A 20 -10.99 -3.23 13.84
N SER A 21 -9.99 -2.36 14.04
CA SER A 21 -9.63 -1.34 13.05
C SER A 21 -9.16 -1.97 11.72
N ALA A 22 -8.42 -3.08 11.79
CA ALA A 22 -8.00 -3.81 10.57
C ALA A 22 -9.21 -4.41 9.83
N ILE A 23 -10.18 -4.95 10.54
CA ILE A 23 -11.44 -5.46 9.95
C ILE A 23 -12.20 -4.32 9.26
N ASP A 24 -12.37 -3.19 9.95
CA ASP A 24 -13.06 -2.01 9.38
C ASP A 24 -12.37 -1.50 8.11
N LEU A 25 -11.03 -1.52 8.08
CA LEU A 25 -10.25 -1.13 6.90
C LEU A 25 -10.46 -2.09 5.72
N PHE A 26 -10.49 -3.40 5.95
CA PHE A 26 -10.83 -4.36 4.89
C PHE A 26 -12.20 -4.08 4.29
N ILE A 27 -13.21 -3.87 5.14
CA ILE A 27 -14.58 -3.56 4.71
C ILE A 27 -14.60 -2.23 3.93
N TYR A 28 -13.93 -1.21 4.44
CA TYR A 28 -13.84 0.09 3.80
C TYR A 28 -13.26 0.01 2.38
N TYR A 29 -12.08 -0.61 2.24
CA TYR A 29 -11.43 -0.71 0.93
C TYR A 29 -12.13 -1.70 -0.02
N ALA A 30 -12.74 -2.76 0.49
CA ALA A 30 -13.60 -3.62 -0.32
C ALA A 30 -14.74 -2.83 -0.96
N GLY A 31 -15.35 -1.89 -0.19
CA GLY A 31 -16.36 -0.98 -0.71
C GLY A 31 -15.84 0.04 -1.74
N TRP A 32 -14.52 0.22 -1.88
CA TRP A 32 -13.92 1.11 -2.88
C TRP A 32 -13.47 0.38 -4.14
N ALA A 33 -13.34 -0.93 -4.13
CA ALA A 33 -12.81 -1.71 -5.25
C ALA A 33 -13.58 -1.50 -6.57
N ASP A 34 -14.89 -1.33 -6.50
CA ASP A 34 -15.77 -1.09 -7.64
C ASP A 34 -16.04 0.39 -7.94
N LYS A 35 -15.62 1.30 -7.05
CA LYS A 35 -15.97 2.72 -7.12
C LYS A 35 -14.82 3.63 -7.52
N TYR A 36 -13.57 3.26 -7.14
CA TYR A 36 -12.44 4.18 -7.26
C TYR A 36 -12.22 4.65 -8.71
N GLN A 37 -12.37 3.77 -9.68
CA GLN A 37 -12.23 4.16 -11.08
C GLN A 37 -13.30 5.16 -11.51
N GLN A 38 -14.56 4.98 -11.10
CA GLN A 38 -15.65 5.91 -11.43
C GLN A 38 -15.44 7.28 -10.79
N VAL A 39 -14.91 7.32 -9.57
CA VAL A 39 -14.69 8.57 -8.83
C VAL A 39 -13.48 9.34 -9.36
N PHE A 40 -12.41 8.65 -9.73
CA PHE A 40 -11.15 9.29 -10.10
C PHE A 40 -10.90 9.40 -11.61
N SER A 41 -11.69 8.70 -12.44
CA SER A 41 -11.63 8.87 -13.90
C SER A 41 -12.38 10.12 -14.34
N LYS A 42 -11.96 10.68 -15.46
CA LYS A 42 -12.64 11.84 -16.04
C LYS A 42 -12.53 11.89 -17.55
N VAL A 43 -13.52 12.48 -18.20
CA VAL A 43 -13.44 12.90 -19.59
C VAL A 43 -12.83 14.30 -19.64
N ASN A 44 -11.84 14.49 -20.50
CA ASN A 44 -11.14 15.76 -20.64
C ASN A 44 -11.75 16.57 -21.80
N PRO A 45 -12.08 17.85 -21.62
CA PRO A 45 -12.52 18.70 -22.72
C PRO A 45 -11.32 18.97 -23.66
N VAL A 46 -11.55 18.80 -24.96
CA VAL A 46 -10.54 19.05 -26.01
C VAL A 46 -11.18 19.79 -27.17
N ALA A 47 -10.42 20.68 -27.80
CA ALA A 47 -10.90 21.52 -28.92
C ALA A 47 -10.82 20.85 -30.29
N GLN A 48 -10.18 19.68 -30.38
CA GLN A 48 -9.96 18.93 -31.62
C GLN A 48 -10.87 17.68 -31.65
N PRO A 49 -11.07 17.00 -32.80
CA PRO A 49 -11.91 15.83 -32.93
C PRO A 49 -11.29 14.58 -32.29
N TYR A 50 -11.12 14.65 -30.97
CA TYR A 50 -10.66 13.56 -30.13
C TYR A 50 -11.60 13.35 -28.95
N PHE A 51 -11.79 12.10 -28.57
CA PHE A 51 -12.32 11.74 -27.26
C PHE A 51 -11.14 11.51 -26.31
N SER A 52 -10.96 12.39 -25.35
CA SER A 52 -9.88 12.28 -24.37
C SER A 52 -10.44 11.94 -23.00
N PHE A 53 -9.87 10.91 -22.37
CA PHE A 53 -10.25 10.50 -21.02
C PHE A 53 -9.02 10.08 -20.21
N THR A 54 -9.12 10.21 -18.89
CA THR A 54 -8.08 9.85 -17.94
C THR A 54 -8.62 8.84 -16.96
N VAL A 55 -7.88 7.75 -16.74
CA VAL A 55 -8.21 6.68 -15.79
C VAL A 55 -7.02 6.39 -14.87
N PRO A 56 -7.25 6.00 -13.60
CA PRO A 56 -6.20 5.47 -12.73
C PRO A 56 -5.88 4.03 -13.15
N GLU A 57 -4.59 3.75 -13.34
CA GLU A 57 -4.06 2.41 -13.57
C GLU A 57 -3.05 2.04 -12.48
N PRO A 58 -2.81 0.74 -12.20
CA PRO A 58 -1.83 0.34 -11.21
C PRO A 58 -0.42 0.78 -11.60
N THR A 59 0.38 1.18 -10.63
CA THR A 59 1.82 1.45 -10.82
C THR A 59 2.59 0.16 -11.14
N GLY A 60 2.16 -0.98 -10.57
CA GLY A 60 2.78 -2.30 -10.77
C GLY A 60 3.11 -3.01 -9.47
N VAL A 61 4.38 -3.36 -9.27
CA VAL A 61 4.85 -4.00 -8.03
C VAL A 61 5.21 -2.92 -7.00
N VAL A 62 4.58 -3.00 -5.83
CA VAL A 62 4.78 -2.07 -4.72
C VAL A 62 5.42 -2.79 -3.53
N SER A 63 6.62 -2.41 -3.16
CA SER A 63 7.24 -2.87 -1.92
C SER A 63 6.87 -1.96 -0.75
N VAL A 64 6.60 -2.56 0.40
CA VAL A 64 6.19 -1.85 1.62
C VAL A 64 7.08 -2.28 2.77
N LEU A 65 7.67 -1.31 3.48
CA LEU A 65 8.31 -1.53 4.77
C LEU A 65 7.37 -1.00 5.85
N CYS A 66 6.71 -1.90 6.58
CA CYS A 66 5.69 -1.55 7.57
C CYS A 66 6.27 -0.88 8.81
N SER A 67 5.47 -0.06 9.49
CA SER A 67 5.80 0.53 10.78
C SER A 67 5.72 -0.51 11.90
N ASP A 68 6.49 -0.29 12.96
CA ASP A 68 6.39 -1.04 14.22
C ASP A 68 5.25 -0.51 15.12
N ASN A 69 4.75 0.70 14.84
CA ASN A 69 3.58 1.25 15.52
C ASN A 69 2.28 0.75 14.88
N TYR A 70 1.37 0.24 15.67
CA TYR A 70 0.11 -0.37 15.22
C TYR A 70 0.34 -1.33 14.04
N PRO A 71 1.14 -2.40 14.24
CA PRO A 71 1.69 -3.21 13.16
C PRO A 71 0.62 -3.82 12.25
N LEU A 72 -0.45 -4.37 12.81
CA LEU A 72 -1.53 -4.97 12.03
C LEU A 72 -2.37 -3.91 11.30
N LYS A 73 -2.85 -2.88 12.03
CA LYS A 73 -3.70 -1.83 11.49
C LYS A 73 -3.01 -1.10 10.34
N ASN A 74 -1.74 -0.69 10.53
CA ASN A 74 -0.98 0.04 9.53
C ASN A 74 -0.66 -0.83 8.30
N ALA A 75 -0.26 -2.09 8.53
CA ALA A 75 -0.03 -3.05 7.45
C ALA A 75 -1.29 -3.26 6.60
N VAL A 76 -2.44 -3.51 7.22
CA VAL A 76 -3.71 -3.72 6.52
C VAL A 76 -4.15 -2.47 5.76
N SER A 77 -4.01 -1.29 6.34
CA SER A 77 -4.39 -0.05 5.65
C SER A 77 -3.61 0.16 4.36
N ILE A 78 -2.29 0.00 4.42
CA ILE A 78 -1.43 0.17 3.24
C ILE A 78 -1.68 -0.97 2.24
N LEU A 79 -1.73 -2.22 2.71
CA LEU A 79 -2.03 -3.37 1.88
C LEU A 79 -3.30 -3.15 1.06
N CYS A 80 -4.41 -2.82 1.71
CA CYS A 80 -5.69 -2.63 1.05
C CYS A 80 -5.66 -1.46 0.05
N SER A 81 -5.05 -0.33 0.42
CA SER A 81 -4.94 0.83 -0.49
C SER A 81 -4.14 0.52 -1.75
N VAL A 82 -3.12 -0.35 -1.63
CA VAL A 82 -2.26 -0.77 -2.75
C VAL A 82 -2.99 -1.75 -3.67
N ILE A 83 -3.62 -2.79 -3.12
CA ILE A 83 -4.22 -3.86 -3.94
C ILE A 83 -5.53 -3.43 -4.61
N VAL A 84 -6.30 -2.51 -4.03
CA VAL A 84 -7.56 -2.00 -4.60
C VAL A 84 -7.35 -1.40 -6.00
N SER A 85 -6.21 -0.75 -6.24
CA SER A 85 -5.89 -0.18 -7.57
C SER A 85 -5.30 -1.20 -8.56
N GLY A 86 -5.22 -2.48 -8.18
CA GLY A 86 -4.72 -3.56 -9.05
C GLY A 86 -3.20 -3.77 -8.98
N ASN A 87 -2.50 -3.18 -8.03
CA ASN A 87 -1.09 -3.44 -7.79
C ASN A 87 -0.87 -4.80 -7.14
N THR A 88 0.33 -5.36 -7.32
CA THR A 88 0.86 -6.42 -6.49
C THR A 88 1.76 -5.84 -5.40
N THR A 89 1.83 -6.50 -4.24
CA THR A 89 2.63 -5.98 -3.13
C THR A 89 3.57 -7.01 -2.54
N ILE A 90 4.75 -6.54 -2.15
CA ILE A 90 5.72 -7.24 -1.30
C ILE A 90 5.78 -6.46 0.00
N LEU A 91 5.21 -7.02 1.06
CA LEU A 91 5.04 -6.35 2.34
C LEU A 91 6.01 -6.94 3.34
N LEU A 92 7.04 -6.17 3.71
CA LEU A 92 7.89 -6.48 4.86
C LEU A 92 7.16 -6.01 6.12
N TYR A 93 6.68 -6.99 6.87
CA TYR A 93 5.92 -6.73 8.10
C TYR A 93 6.80 -6.12 9.19
N SER A 94 6.17 -5.66 10.29
CA SER A 94 6.87 -5.11 11.44
C SER A 94 8.01 -6.03 11.90
N GLU A 95 9.19 -5.45 12.11
CA GLU A 95 10.35 -6.16 12.62
C GLU A 95 10.20 -6.53 14.11
N SER A 96 9.55 -5.65 14.87
CA SER A 96 9.36 -5.82 16.31
C SER A 96 8.17 -6.71 16.66
N ASN A 97 7.16 -6.81 15.78
CA ASN A 97 5.90 -7.51 16.04
C ASN A 97 5.50 -8.39 14.83
N PRO A 98 6.24 -9.48 14.55
CA PRO A 98 6.04 -10.28 13.35
C PRO A 98 4.94 -11.35 13.44
N LEU A 99 4.40 -11.67 14.61
CA LEU A 99 3.53 -12.84 14.80
C LEU A 99 2.23 -12.74 13.98
N THR A 100 1.61 -11.57 13.97
CA THR A 100 0.35 -11.36 13.23
C THR A 100 0.53 -11.37 11.71
N ALA A 101 1.78 -11.29 11.21
CA ALA A 101 2.07 -11.45 9.79
C ALA A 101 1.62 -12.81 9.25
N MET A 102 1.84 -13.89 10.01
CA MET A 102 1.48 -15.24 9.61
C MET A 102 -0.03 -15.42 9.57
N SER A 103 -0.74 -14.95 10.59
CA SER A 103 -2.21 -14.98 10.61
C SER A 103 -2.81 -14.13 9.48
N LEU A 104 -2.22 -12.97 9.17
CA LEU A 104 -2.63 -12.16 8.02
C LEU A 104 -2.40 -12.88 6.69
N ALA A 105 -1.24 -13.52 6.53
CA ALA A 105 -0.91 -14.29 5.34
C ALA A 105 -1.87 -15.48 5.15
N GLU A 106 -2.25 -16.18 6.23
CA GLU A 106 -3.22 -17.26 6.20
C GLU A 106 -4.61 -16.77 5.76
N ILE A 107 -5.06 -15.63 6.30
CA ILE A 107 -6.34 -15.01 5.91
C ILE A 107 -6.34 -14.66 4.42
N VAL A 108 -5.27 -14.02 3.94
CA VAL A 108 -5.14 -13.68 2.52
C VAL A 108 -5.08 -14.94 1.64
N HIS A 109 -4.34 -15.96 2.06
CA HIS A 109 -4.21 -17.22 1.31
C HIS A 109 -5.53 -18.01 1.21
N THR A 110 -6.37 -17.94 2.25
CA THR A 110 -7.69 -18.62 2.28
C THR A 110 -8.82 -17.77 1.67
N SER A 111 -8.52 -16.54 1.28
CA SER A 111 -9.46 -15.65 0.58
C SER A 111 -9.41 -15.86 -0.94
N ASP A 112 -10.28 -15.13 -1.66
CA ASP A 112 -10.30 -15.14 -3.14
C ASP A 112 -9.23 -14.23 -3.78
N VAL A 113 -8.28 -13.67 -2.99
CA VAL A 113 -7.17 -12.89 -3.53
C VAL A 113 -6.25 -13.81 -4.35
N PRO A 114 -6.00 -13.51 -5.63
CA PRO A 114 -5.17 -14.36 -6.48
C PRO A 114 -3.75 -14.52 -5.92
N ALA A 115 -3.19 -15.72 -6.09
CA ALA A 115 -1.83 -16.00 -5.65
C ALA A 115 -0.81 -15.04 -6.27
N GLY A 116 0.13 -14.56 -5.45
CA GLY A 116 1.18 -13.62 -5.87
C GLY A 116 0.79 -12.14 -5.83
N VAL A 117 -0.49 -11.81 -5.65
CA VAL A 117 -0.92 -10.39 -5.48
C VAL A 117 -0.39 -9.83 -4.17
N VAL A 118 -0.43 -10.60 -3.11
CA VAL A 118 0.06 -10.23 -1.78
C VAL A 118 1.14 -11.19 -1.34
N ASN A 119 2.33 -10.67 -1.07
CA ASN A 119 3.49 -11.42 -0.59
C ASN A 119 3.94 -10.80 0.73
N ILE A 120 3.77 -11.52 1.83
CA ILE A 120 4.12 -11.05 3.17
C ILE A 120 5.44 -11.68 3.59
N LEU A 121 6.40 -10.85 3.96
CA LEU A 121 7.71 -11.24 4.46
C LEU A 121 7.88 -10.78 5.90
N THR A 122 8.59 -11.57 6.68
CA THR A 122 9.15 -11.18 7.97
C THR A 122 10.67 -11.14 7.85
N GLY A 123 11.31 -10.20 8.52
CA GLY A 123 12.77 -10.06 8.45
C GLY A 123 13.24 -8.67 8.88
N PHE A 124 14.51 -8.44 8.73
CA PHE A 124 15.14 -7.19 9.16
C PHE A 124 15.09 -6.13 8.07
N ARG A 125 14.60 -4.95 8.42
CA ARG A 125 14.50 -3.80 7.51
C ARG A 125 15.84 -3.43 6.89
N LYS A 126 16.91 -3.46 7.70
CA LYS A 126 18.28 -3.15 7.26
C LYS A 126 18.76 -4.04 6.12
N GLU A 127 18.32 -5.30 6.08
CA GLU A 127 18.74 -6.25 5.04
C GLU A 127 17.94 -6.07 3.74
N LEU A 128 16.65 -5.75 3.86
CA LEU A 128 15.72 -5.73 2.72
C LEU A 128 15.51 -4.34 2.12
N LEU A 129 15.73 -3.25 2.86
CA LEU A 129 15.54 -1.89 2.37
C LEU A 129 16.27 -1.61 1.06
N THR A 130 17.56 -1.94 1.02
CA THR A 130 18.40 -1.72 -0.17
C THR A 130 17.85 -2.50 -1.37
N GLN A 131 17.45 -3.77 -1.17
CA GLN A 131 16.89 -4.61 -2.22
C GLN A 131 15.57 -4.03 -2.73
N PHE A 132 14.65 -3.67 -1.87
CA PHE A 132 13.36 -3.09 -2.24
C PHE A 132 13.51 -1.77 -2.98
N ALA A 133 14.42 -0.92 -2.52
CA ALA A 133 14.62 0.38 -3.13
C ALA A 133 15.37 0.33 -4.46
N SER A 134 16.27 -0.65 -4.67
CA SER A 134 17.11 -0.73 -5.89
C SER A 134 16.57 -1.70 -6.95
N HIS A 135 15.69 -2.65 -6.60
CA HIS A 135 15.22 -3.68 -7.54
C HIS A 135 14.44 -3.06 -8.70
N MET A 136 14.83 -3.38 -9.94
CA MET A 136 14.27 -2.77 -11.16
C MET A 136 12.79 -3.10 -11.39
N ASP A 137 12.35 -4.32 -11.00
CA ASP A 137 10.96 -4.76 -11.20
C ASP A 137 10.01 -4.26 -10.09
N VAL A 138 10.53 -3.58 -9.07
CA VAL A 138 9.71 -2.86 -8.09
C VAL A 138 9.46 -1.45 -8.60
N ASN A 139 8.19 -1.08 -8.81
CA ASN A 139 7.79 0.19 -9.41
C ASN A 139 7.55 1.30 -8.37
N ALA A 140 7.21 0.93 -7.16
CA ALA A 140 7.05 1.88 -6.05
C ALA A 140 7.53 1.27 -4.73
N ILE A 141 8.00 2.13 -3.83
CA ILE A 141 8.33 1.78 -2.45
C ILE A 141 7.56 2.67 -1.49
N ILE A 142 6.94 2.06 -0.49
CA ILE A 142 6.33 2.74 0.66
C ILE A 142 7.18 2.43 1.88
N TYR A 143 7.83 3.45 2.39
CA TYR A 143 8.61 3.35 3.62
C TYR A 143 7.81 3.93 4.78
N CYS A 144 7.54 3.11 5.81
CA CYS A 144 6.88 3.52 7.04
C CYS A 144 7.87 3.47 8.21
N GLY A 145 8.15 4.62 8.81
CA GLY A 145 9.06 4.71 9.94
C GLY A 145 9.67 6.10 10.14
N GLU A 146 10.43 6.24 11.23
CA GLU A 146 10.99 7.51 11.69
C GLU A 146 12.52 7.64 11.45
N LYS A 147 13.21 6.58 10.98
CA LYS A 147 14.67 6.61 10.85
C LYS A 147 15.09 7.40 9.61
N LEU A 148 15.63 8.58 9.83
CA LEU A 148 16.04 9.51 8.77
C LEU A 148 17.06 8.91 7.79
N GLU A 149 18.00 8.08 8.28
CA GLU A 149 19.01 7.47 7.42
C GLU A 149 18.42 6.43 6.48
N GLU A 150 17.50 5.57 6.96
CA GLU A 150 16.76 4.63 6.12
C GLU A 150 15.91 5.36 5.09
N PHE A 151 15.28 6.45 5.46
CA PHE A 151 14.51 7.32 4.58
C PHE A 151 15.37 7.89 3.45
N LYS A 152 16.53 8.48 3.77
CA LYS A 152 17.44 9.04 2.76
C LYS A 152 17.97 7.95 1.83
N GLU A 153 18.28 6.76 2.36
CA GLU A 153 18.72 5.62 1.57
C GLU A 153 17.62 5.17 0.60
N ALA A 154 16.39 5.00 1.07
CA ALA A 154 15.26 4.64 0.22
C ALA A 154 15.07 5.65 -0.93
N GLN A 155 15.11 6.94 -0.65
CA GLN A 155 14.99 7.99 -1.67
C GLN A 155 16.14 7.95 -2.67
N LYS A 156 17.39 7.86 -2.19
CA LYS A 156 18.58 7.84 -3.05
C LYS A 156 18.55 6.66 -4.02
N LEU A 157 18.24 5.47 -3.53
CA LEU A 157 18.21 4.26 -4.35
C LEU A 157 17.02 4.26 -5.31
N SER A 158 15.86 4.75 -4.89
CA SER A 158 14.67 4.88 -5.73
C SER A 158 14.89 5.86 -6.89
N ALA A 159 15.70 6.90 -6.69
CA ALA A 159 16.02 7.87 -7.74
C ALA A 159 16.85 7.25 -8.88
N LEU A 160 17.64 6.21 -8.63
CA LEU A 160 18.48 5.56 -9.66
C LEU A 160 17.66 4.82 -10.73
N ASN A 161 16.44 4.42 -10.42
CA ASN A 161 15.55 3.71 -11.36
C ASN A 161 14.18 4.40 -11.50
N LEU A 162 14.08 5.68 -11.14
CA LEU A 162 12.88 6.51 -11.25
C LEU A 162 11.64 5.93 -10.55
N LYS A 163 11.85 5.13 -9.54
CA LYS A 163 10.81 4.49 -8.73
C LYS A 163 10.07 5.54 -7.88
N ARG A 164 8.76 5.37 -7.77
CA ARG A 164 7.98 6.17 -6.83
C ARG A 164 8.35 5.83 -5.39
N CYS A 165 8.78 6.82 -4.62
CA CYS A 165 9.14 6.67 -3.22
C CYS A 165 8.16 7.46 -2.34
N ILE A 166 7.37 6.74 -1.54
CA ILE A 166 6.36 7.29 -0.63
C ILE A 166 6.87 7.09 0.80
N ILE A 167 6.99 8.19 1.53
CA ILE A 167 7.47 8.17 2.91
C ILE A 167 6.32 8.52 3.85
N LEU A 168 6.07 7.60 4.78
CA LEU A 168 5.05 7.72 5.81
C LEU A 168 5.73 7.59 7.18
N ASN A 169 5.91 8.71 7.86
CA ASN A 169 6.24 8.71 9.29
C ASN A 169 4.97 8.48 10.11
N ASP A 170 5.09 8.29 11.42
CA ASP A 170 3.95 7.96 12.27
C ASP A 170 2.83 9.01 12.19
N GLU A 171 3.16 10.31 12.15
CA GLU A 171 2.18 11.37 11.95
C GLU A 171 1.42 11.26 10.61
N LYS A 172 2.13 10.93 9.53
CA LYS A 172 1.52 10.73 8.22
C LYS A 172 0.71 9.44 8.16
N LEU A 173 1.15 8.39 8.86
CA LEU A 173 0.39 7.16 9.00
C LEU A 173 -0.94 7.39 9.73
N ASP A 174 -0.93 8.16 10.81
CA ASP A 174 -2.15 8.50 11.53
C ASP A 174 -3.12 9.32 10.66
N ARG A 175 -2.59 10.20 9.79
CA ARG A 175 -3.39 10.96 8.83
C ARG A 175 -3.80 10.16 7.60
N PHE A 176 -3.08 9.10 7.27
CA PHE A 176 -3.33 8.28 6.08
C PHE A 176 -4.78 7.79 6.02
N TYR A 177 -5.35 7.41 7.14
CA TYR A 177 -6.77 7.00 7.22
C TYR A 177 -7.73 8.16 6.97
N GLN A 178 -7.34 9.39 7.30
CA GLN A 178 -8.16 10.58 7.12
C GLN A 178 -8.20 11.04 5.66
N GLU A 179 -7.24 10.62 4.84
CA GLU A 179 -7.21 10.91 3.41
C GLU A 179 -8.30 10.15 2.63
N GLY A 180 -8.93 9.16 3.26
CA GLY A 180 -10.00 8.38 2.63
C GLY A 180 -9.53 7.66 1.37
N PRO A 181 -10.31 7.68 0.27
CA PRO A 181 -9.96 6.95 -0.95
C PRO A 181 -8.76 7.54 -1.71
N TYR A 182 -8.30 8.74 -1.40
CA TYR A 182 -7.13 9.34 -2.05
C TYR A 182 -5.84 8.57 -1.78
N THR A 183 -5.79 7.75 -0.72
CA THR A 183 -4.67 6.85 -0.47
C THR A 183 -4.46 5.85 -1.60
N ILE A 184 -5.52 5.43 -2.29
CA ILE A 184 -5.49 4.53 -3.45
C ILE A 184 -4.66 5.14 -4.58
N LEU A 185 -4.79 6.45 -4.80
CA LEU A 185 -4.08 7.16 -5.87
C LEU A 185 -2.57 7.29 -5.63
N ARG A 186 -2.09 7.06 -4.43
CA ARG A 186 -0.65 7.13 -4.12
C ARG A 186 0.15 6.08 -4.90
N THR A 187 -0.47 4.95 -5.22
CA THR A 187 0.12 3.85 -6.01
C THR A 187 -0.64 3.60 -7.31
N ALA A 188 -1.26 4.63 -7.86
CA ALA A 188 -1.89 4.61 -9.18
C ALA A 188 -1.24 5.62 -10.12
N GLU A 189 -1.22 5.30 -11.41
CA GLU A 189 -0.81 6.18 -12.49
C GLU A 189 -2.04 6.73 -13.19
N MET A 190 -2.11 8.06 -13.33
CA MET A 190 -3.20 8.71 -14.07
C MET A 190 -2.86 8.68 -15.56
N LYS A 191 -3.46 7.75 -16.32
CA LYS A 191 -3.21 7.58 -17.76
C LYS A 191 -4.27 8.25 -18.59
N THR A 192 -3.83 9.14 -19.48
CA THR A 192 -4.71 9.87 -20.42
C THR A 192 -4.63 9.27 -21.80
N THR A 193 -5.78 8.88 -22.33
CA THR A 193 -5.94 8.36 -23.69
C THR A 193 -6.57 9.43 -24.59
N TRP A 194 -6.01 9.57 -25.80
CA TRP A 194 -6.55 10.40 -26.86
C TRP A 194 -7.04 9.50 -27.99
N HIS A 195 -8.34 9.40 -28.14
CA HIS A 195 -8.95 8.55 -29.15
C HIS A 195 -9.52 9.42 -30.26
N PRO A 196 -9.04 9.33 -31.52
CA PRO A 196 -9.57 10.12 -32.61
C PRO A 196 -11.03 9.75 -32.87
N VAL A 197 -11.90 10.74 -32.92
CA VAL A 197 -13.28 10.59 -33.37
C VAL A 197 -13.27 10.91 -34.87
N GLY A 198 -13.70 9.93 -35.70
CA GLY A 198 -13.78 10.11 -37.14
C GLY A 198 -14.61 11.34 -37.54
N LEU A 199 -14.19 12.00 -38.58
CA LEU A 199 -14.95 13.07 -39.23
C LEU A 199 -16.20 12.52 -39.89
#